data_8a9d27e73d5638250cd98004ac6f5d48
#
_entry.id   8a9d27e73d5638250cd98004ac6f5d48
#
_cell.length_a   1.000
_cell.length_b   1.000
_cell.length_c   1.000
_cell.angle_alpha   90.00
_cell.angle_beta   90.00
_cell.angle_gamma   90.00
#
_symmetry.space_group_name_H-M   'P 1'
#
loop_
_entity.id
_entity.type
_entity.pdbx_description
1 polymer ?
#
loop_
_entity_poly.entity_id
_entity_poly.type
_entity_poly.pdbx_seq_one_letter_code
_entity_poly.pdbx_strand_id
1 'polypeptide(L)'
;IVLMDFIVLIFVVLSHFFGLYLLPVGNVAALGIQAIFLWCIVRYNHKIILDFRNSNFILLIQTIVPIIIGASVNQVNLLIDQTLASRIMIGAISYLNYANKVLAVVQGVFILAFISLVYPKMSQILIQRDFKKLNDSIKNWTIILEFFVIPCMIIFMLYSEEIINLLFFRGNFTRKDVGYTGMVLFIYAVQLPMYAVRELLVRVYYGERNSRLPLVNSVIGLAVNIIVALACIRTIGLAALPFSTTVSCFVTAGFLFVRYVKDFCLDESKKIIVP
;
A
#
# COMPACT_ATOMS: atom_id res chain seq x y z
N ILE A 1 16.07 0.86 -8.85
CA ILE A 1 15.87 0.43 -7.44
C ILE A 1 17.18 -0.16 -6.92
N VAL A 2 17.71 -1.27 -7.46
CA VAL A 2 18.94 -1.93 -6.98
C VAL A 2 20.14 -0.97 -6.90
N LEU A 3 20.34 -0.11 -7.90
CA LEU A 3 21.40 0.89 -7.90
C LEU A 3 21.23 1.92 -6.78
N MET A 4 20.00 2.35 -6.54
CA MET A 4 19.66 3.27 -5.44
C MET A 4 19.97 2.61 -4.08
N ASP A 5 19.51 1.37 -3.87
CA ASP A 5 19.71 0.65 -2.62
C ASP A 5 21.19 0.41 -2.33
N PHE A 6 21.99 0.11 -3.38
CA PHE A 6 23.43 -0.05 -3.25
C PHE A 6 24.14 1.25 -2.83
N ILE A 7 23.77 2.38 -3.42
CA ILE A 7 24.31 3.70 -3.04
C ILE A 7 23.94 4.05 -1.60
N VAL A 8 22.66 3.85 -1.22
CA VAL A 8 22.22 4.08 0.17
C VAL A 8 23.02 3.23 1.15
N LEU A 9 23.29 1.97 0.82
CA LEU A 9 24.08 1.07 1.67
C LEU A 9 25.51 1.59 1.87
N ILE A 10 26.16 2.12 0.82
CA ILE A 10 27.47 2.79 0.93
C ILE A 10 27.41 3.96 1.92
N PHE A 11 26.39 4.82 1.81
CA PHE A 11 26.24 5.95 2.71
C PHE A 11 25.90 5.54 4.14
N VAL A 12 25.22 4.42 4.35
CA VAL A 12 25.00 3.84 5.69
C VAL A 12 26.34 3.42 6.31
N VAL A 13 27.22 2.76 5.56
CA VAL A 13 28.54 2.39 6.05
C VAL A 13 29.40 3.64 6.35
N LEU A 14 29.39 4.62 5.46
CA LEU A 14 30.09 5.90 5.65
C LEU A 14 29.55 6.71 6.83
N SER A 15 28.27 6.60 7.14
CA SER A 15 27.67 7.33 8.29
C SER A 15 28.29 6.92 9.63
N HIS A 16 28.86 5.73 9.71
CA HIS A 16 29.61 5.26 10.90
C HIS A 16 30.87 6.12 11.17
N PHE A 17 31.50 6.63 10.10
CA PHE A 17 32.74 7.42 10.21
C PHE A 17 32.47 8.94 10.24
N PHE A 18 31.46 9.41 9.53
CA PHE A 18 31.22 10.85 9.29
C PHE A 18 29.95 11.38 9.98
N GLY A 19 29.20 10.53 10.69
CA GLY A 19 28.01 10.91 11.45
C GLY A 19 26.68 10.73 10.71
N LEU A 20 25.60 10.85 11.47
CA LEU A 20 24.23 10.54 11.04
C LEU A 20 23.69 11.44 9.90
N TYR A 21 24.27 12.62 9.69
CA TYR A 21 23.86 13.54 8.62
C TYR A 21 24.09 12.96 7.21
N LEU A 22 24.97 11.96 7.08
CA LEU A 22 25.20 11.31 5.80
C LEU A 22 24.00 10.47 5.32
N LEU A 23 23.13 10.02 6.20
CA LEU A 23 21.97 9.20 5.82
C LEU A 23 20.96 9.94 4.92
N PRO A 24 20.49 11.17 5.31
CA PRO A 24 19.64 11.97 4.42
C PRO A 24 20.35 12.36 3.11
N VAL A 25 21.62 12.76 3.21
CA VAL A 25 22.43 13.14 2.04
C VAL A 25 22.58 11.95 1.08
N GLY A 26 22.82 10.75 1.62
CA GLY A 26 22.93 9.53 0.84
C GLY A 26 21.66 9.19 0.06
N ASN A 27 20.49 9.39 0.67
CA ASN A 27 19.20 9.19 -0.03
C ASN A 27 19.02 10.17 -1.20
N VAL A 28 19.33 11.46 -0.99
CA VAL A 28 19.24 12.47 -2.06
C VAL A 28 20.25 12.19 -3.17
N ALA A 29 21.49 11.85 -2.80
CA ALA A 29 22.54 11.50 -3.76
C ALA A 29 22.16 10.24 -4.58
N ALA A 30 21.59 9.22 -3.95
CA ALA A 30 21.16 8.00 -4.61
C ALA A 30 20.07 8.27 -5.66
N LEU A 31 19.08 9.11 -5.33
CA LEU A 31 18.05 9.55 -6.28
C LEU A 31 18.64 10.36 -7.44
N GLY A 32 19.58 11.28 -7.16
CA GLY A 32 20.25 12.08 -8.17
C GLY A 32 21.06 11.23 -9.14
N ILE A 33 21.87 10.30 -8.63
CA ILE A 33 22.67 9.38 -9.44
C ILE A 33 21.77 8.47 -10.29
N GLN A 34 20.67 7.96 -9.72
CA GLN A 34 19.70 7.16 -10.46
C GLN A 34 19.06 7.95 -11.60
N ALA A 35 18.70 9.22 -11.35
CA ALA A 35 18.12 10.09 -12.39
C ALA A 35 19.12 10.35 -13.53
N ILE A 36 20.38 10.65 -13.21
CA ILE A 36 21.46 10.85 -14.19
C ILE A 36 21.70 9.56 -15.00
N PHE A 37 21.75 8.41 -14.33
CA PHE A 37 21.94 7.12 -14.98
C PHE A 37 20.82 6.79 -15.97
N LEU A 38 19.57 7.02 -15.58
CA LEU A 38 18.41 6.86 -16.47
C LEU A 38 18.47 7.84 -17.64
N TRP A 39 18.85 9.09 -17.40
CA TRP A 39 19.03 10.10 -18.45
C TRP A 39 20.09 9.69 -19.48
N CYS A 40 21.21 9.13 -19.03
CA CYS A 40 22.28 8.66 -19.90
C CYS A 40 21.88 7.43 -20.75
N ILE A 41 21.04 6.52 -20.20
CA ILE A 41 20.58 5.33 -20.93
C ILE A 41 19.50 5.69 -21.94
N VAL A 42 18.58 6.59 -21.59
CA VAL A 42 17.50 7.03 -22.46
C VAL A 42 18.03 8.08 -23.45
N ARG A 43 18.81 7.63 -24.42
CA ARG A 43 19.42 8.43 -25.51
C ARG A 43 18.40 8.92 -26.56
N TYR A 44 17.17 9.22 -26.17
CA TYR A 44 16.19 9.75 -27.11
C TYR A 44 16.29 11.28 -27.21
N ASN A 45 16.20 11.81 -28.43
CA ASN A 45 16.01 13.24 -28.69
C ASN A 45 14.64 13.68 -28.14
N HIS A 46 14.58 13.94 -26.83
CA HIS A 46 13.41 14.47 -26.20
C HIS A 46 13.30 15.96 -26.52
N LYS A 47 12.45 16.30 -27.46
CA LYS A 47 11.96 17.66 -27.58
C LYS A 47 10.91 17.85 -26.48
N ILE A 48 11.19 18.71 -25.52
CA ILE A 48 10.20 19.11 -24.53
C ILE A 48 9.15 19.94 -25.26
N ILE A 49 8.02 19.33 -25.62
CA ILE A 49 6.89 19.98 -26.25
C ILE A 49 5.87 20.26 -25.12
N LEU A 50 5.75 21.50 -24.70
CA LEU A 50 4.75 21.95 -23.74
C LEU A 50 3.44 22.29 -24.48
N ASP A 51 2.72 21.27 -24.93
CA ASP A 51 1.39 21.42 -25.52
C ASP A 51 0.31 21.02 -24.54
N PHE A 52 -0.17 22.00 -23.78
CA PHE A 52 -1.24 21.83 -22.79
C PHE A 52 -2.64 21.61 -23.40
N ARG A 53 -2.80 21.80 -24.72
CA ARG A 53 -4.08 21.60 -25.43
C ARG A 53 -4.22 20.22 -26.05
N ASN A 54 -3.18 19.41 -26.00
CA ASN A 54 -3.23 18.05 -26.53
C ASN A 54 -4.26 17.21 -25.74
N SER A 55 -5.17 16.56 -26.45
CA SER A 55 -6.21 15.71 -25.87
C SER A 55 -5.63 14.62 -24.96
N ASN A 56 -4.48 14.05 -25.32
CA ASN A 56 -3.79 13.04 -24.52
C ASN A 56 -3.25 13.63 -23.20
N PHE A 57 -2.81 14.89 -23.20
CA PHE A 57 -2.37 15.58 -22.00
C PHE A 57 -3.53 15.82 -21.03
N ILE A 58 -4.68 16.25 -21.54
CA ILE A 58 -5.89 16.46 -20.72
C ILE A 58 -6.34 15.13 -20.09
N LEU A 59 -6.37 14.05 -20.88
CA LEU A 59 -6.72 12.71 -20.39
C LEU A 59 -5.74 12.22 -19.30
N LEU A 60 -4.45 12.48 -19.49
CA LEU A 60 -3.42 12.15 -18.54
C LEU A 60 -3.64 12.88 -17.21
N ILE A 61 -3.90 14.20 -17.24
CA ILE A 61 -4.19 14.98 -16.03
C ILE A 61 -5.46 14.47 -15.33
N GLN A 62 -6.52 14.20 -16.07
CA GLN A 62 -7.76 13.66 -15.50
C GLN A 62 -7.58 12.31 -14.81
N THR A 63 -6.61 11.52 -15.24
CA THR A 63 -6.29 10.23 -14.64
C THR A 63 -5.33 10.37 -13.45
N ILE A 64 -4.29 11.20 -13.58
CA ILE A 64 -3.24 11.34 -12.56
C ILE A 64 -3.73 12.09 -11.32
N VAL A 65 -4.51 13.17 -11.49
CA VAL A 65 -4.95 14.00 -10.36
C VAL A 65 -5.69 13.17 -9.29
N PRO A 66 -6.70 12.35 -9.61
CA PRO A 66 -7.34 11.50 -8.61
C PRO A 66 -6.39 10.49 -7.93
N ILE A 67 -5.40 9.97 -8.67
CA ILE A 67 -4.39 9.05 -8.12
C ILE A 67 -3.51 9.77 -7.09
N ILE A 68 -3.02 10.98 -7.42
CA ILE A 68 -2.21 11.79 -6.50
C ILE A 68 -3.01 12.15 -5.24
N ILE A 69 -4.26 12.58 -5.41
CA ILE A 69 -5.12 12.90 -4.26
C ILE A 69 -5.33 11.66 -3.41
N GLY A 70 -5.61 10.48 -4.00
CA GLY A 70 -5.78 9.23 -3.28
C GLY A 70 -4.51 8.80 -2.52
N ALA A 71 -3.33 8.97 -3.12
CA ALA A 71 -2.06 8.74 -2.46
C ALA A 71 -1.83 9.72 -1.29
N SER A 72 -2.20 10.99 -1.46
CA SER A 72 -2.12 12.02 -0.41
C SER A 72 -3.03 11.70 0.77
N VAL A 73 -4.24 11.17 0.52
CA VAL A 73 -5.15 10.72 1.57
C VAL A 73 -4.50 9.64 2.44
N ASN A 74 -3.79 8.69 1.85
CA ASN A 74 -3.07 7.66 2.60
C ASN A 74 -1.93 8.25 3.46
N GLN A 75 -1.21 9.27 2.96
CA GLN A 75 -0.18 9.96 3.74
C GLN A 75 -0.78 10.75 4.91
N VAL A 76 -1.92 11.41 4.69
CA VAL A 76 -2.67 12.09 5.76
C VAL A 76 -3.10 11.10 6.84
N ASN A 77 -3.60 9.92 6.45
CA ASN A 77 -3.95 8.86 7.39
C ASN A 77 -2.77 8.46 8.28
N LEU A 78 -1.60 8.22 7.66
CA LEU A 78 -0.38 7.89 8.39
C LEU A 78 0.03 8.99 9.38
N LEU A 79 -0.03 10.26 8.96
CA LEU A 79 0.28 11.41 9.83
C LEU A 79 -0.68 11.52 11.02
N ILE A 80 -1.97 11.26 10.80
CA ILE A 80 -2.97 11.26 11.88
C ILE A 80 -2.67 10.13 12.86
N ASP A 81 -2.43 8.92 12.39
CA ASP A 81 -2.09 7.78 13.24
C ASP A 81 -0.83 8.06 14.07
N GLN A 82 0.22 8.63 13.46
CA GLN A 82 1.44 9.01 14.17
C GLN A 82 1.20 10.12 15.19
N THR A 83 0.36 11.11 14.86
CA THR A 83 0.01 12.21 15.77
C THR A 83 -0.78 11.67 16.97
N LEU A 84 -1.72 10.77 16.75
CA LEU A 84 -2.46 10.12 17.84
C LEU A 84 -1.54 9.23 18.69
N ALA A 85 -0.67 8.44 18.05
CA ALA A 85 0.31 7.59 18.73
C ALA A 85 1.22 8.39 19.66
N SER A 86 1.72 9.55 19.21
CA SER A 86 2.61 10.40 20.01
C SER A 86 1.98 10.92 21.32
N ARG A 87 0.66 10.98 21.36
CA ARG A 87 -0.12 11.42 22.55
C ARG A 87 -0.45 10.30 23.51
N ILE A 88 -0.33 9.02 23.10
CA ILE A 88 -0.67 7.86 23.91
C ILE A 88 0.48 7.50 24.85
N MET A 89 1.67 7.30 24.28
CA MET A 89 2.87 6.92 25.01
C MET A 89 4.14 7.14 24.24
N ILE A 90 5.25 7.29 24.96
CA ILE A 90 6.59 7.38 24.37
C ILE A 90 6.91 6.05 23.65
N GLY A 91 7.42 6.13 22.43
CA GLY A 91 7.76 4.96 21.63
C GLY A 91 6.61 4.43 20.74
N ALA A 92 5.36 4.85 20.94
CA ALA A 92 4.21 4.35 20.19
C ALA A 92 4.37 4.45 18.66
N ILE A 93 4.92 5.56 18.16
CA ILE A 93 5.21 5.73 16.73
C ILE A 93 6.19 4.66 16.24
N SER A 94 7.22 4.35 17.04
CA SER A 94 8.20 3.33 16.69
C SER A 94 7.58 1.94 16.63
N TYR A 95 6.72 1.59 17.59
CA TYR A 95 6.02 0.29 17.60
C TYR A 95 5.16 0.09 16.36
N LEU A 96 4.37 1.11 15.98
CA LEU A 96 3.59 1.09 14.74
C LEU A 96 4.48 0.94 13.51
N ASN A 97 5.58 1.70 13.43
CA ASN A 97 6.49 1.66 12.28
C ASN A 97 7.20 0.32 12.14
N TYR A 98 7.68 -0.29 13.24
CA TYR A 98 8.34 -1.59 13.19
C TYR A 98 7.36 -2.70 12.78
N ALA A 99 6.16 -2.72 13.34
CA ALA A 99 5.12 -3.67 12.95
C ALA A 99 4.73 -3.51 11.47
N ASN A 100 4.55 -2.26 11.00
CA ASN A 100 4.27 -1.98 9.59
C ASN A 100 5.40 -2.44 8.66
N LYS A 101 6.68 -2.33 9.04
CA LYS A 101 7.79 -2.84 8.23
C LYS A 101 7.72 -4.36 8.04
N VAL A 102 7.36 -5.11 9.07
CA VAL A 102 7.19 -6.56 8.97
C VAL A 102 5.99 -6.90 8.07
N LEU A 103 4.88 -6.22 8.27
CA LEU A 103 3.67 -6.38 7.45
C LEU A 103 3.95 -6.07 5.97
N ALA A 104 4.72 -5.00 5.70
CA ALA A 104 5.07 -4.55 4.36
C ALA A 104 5.86 -5.60 3.56
N VAL A 105 6.60 -6.50 4.22
CA VAL A 105 7.28 -7.60 3.54
C VAL A 105 6.26 -8.53 2.88
N VAL A 106 5.23 -8.95 3.61
CA VAL A 106 4.17 -9.81 3.07
C VAL A 106 3.37 -9.08 2.00
N GLN A 107 3.02 -7.81 2.24
CA GLN A 107 2.31 -7.00 1.26
C GLN A 107 3.12 -6.82 -0.04
N GLY A 108 4.41 -6.56 0.05
CA GLY A 108 5.29 -6.37 -1.11
C GLY A 108 5.55 -7.66 -1.88
N VAL A 109 5.99 -8.71 -1.17
CA VAL A 109 6.46 -9.95 -1.79
C VAL A 109 5.32 -10.82 -2.31
N PHE A 110 4.24 -10.99 -1.54
CA PHE A 110 3.14 -11.86 -1.95
C PHE A 110 2.04 -11.10 -2.67
N ILE A 111 1.59 -9.94 -2.14
CA ILE A 111 0.42 -9.27 -2.69
C ILE A 111 0.78 -8.43 -3.91
N LEU A 112 1.66 -7.43 -3.76
CA LEU A 112 1.98 -6.50 -4.86
C LEU A 112 2.75 -7.17 -5.99
N ALA A 113 3.67 -8.11 -5.70
CA ALA A 113 4.38 -8.85 -6.73
C ALA A 113 3.42 -9.73 -7.54
N PHE A 114 2.51 -10.47 -6.88
CA PHE A 114 1.50 -11.27 -7.56
C PHE A 114 0.58 -10.41 -8.44
N ILE A 115 0.08 -9.30 -7.90
CA ILE A 115 -0.76 -8.36 -8.66
C ILE A 115 -0.02 -7.82 -9.88
N SER A 116 1.28 -7.52 -9.76
CA SER A 116 2.09 -7.05 -10.89
C SER A 116 2.21 -8.10 -12.00
N LEU A 117 2.23 -9.39 -11.66
CA LEU A 117 2.26 -10.49 -12.63
C LEU A 117 0.92 -10.67 -13.35
N VAL A 118 -0.20 -10.50 -12.65
CA VAL A 118 -1.53 -10.73 -13.26
C VAL A 118 -2.09 -9.48 -13.95
N TYR A 119 -1.58 -8.30 -13.63
CA TYR A 119 -2.09 -7.02 -14.15
C TYR A 119 -2.09 -6.90 -15.68
N PRO A 120 -1.04 -7.33 -16.44
CA PRO A 120 -1.06 -7.29 -17.90
C PRO A 120 -2.19 -8.14 -18.50
N LYS A 121 -2.43 -9.33 -17.94
CA LYS A 121 -3.51 -10.22 -18.37
C LYS A 121 -4.88 -9.63 -18.02
N MET A 122 -5.02 -9.05 -16.83
CA MET A 122 -6.22 -8.33 -16.41
C MET A 122 -6.55 -7.19 -17.37
N SER A 123 -5.56 -6.36 -17.71
CA SER A 123 -5.72 -5.25 -18.65
C SER A 123 -6.16 -5.70 -20.05
N GLN A 124 -5.62 -6.81 -20.56
CA GLN A 124 -6.04 -7.38 -21.84
C GLN A 124 -7.52 -7.84 -21.82
N ILE A 125 -7.96 -8.50 -20.75
CA ILE A 125 -9.35 -8.95 -20.59
C ILE A 125 -10.29 -7.74 -20.53
N LEU A 126 -9.91 -6.68 -19.81
CA LEU A 126 -10.68 -5.44 -19.72
C LEU A 126 -10.82 -4.74 -21.07
N ILE A 127 -9.76 -4.69 -21.89
CA ILE A 127 -9.80 -4.14 -23.25
C ILE A 127 -10.75 -4.96 -24.14
N GLN A 128 -10.76 -6.28 -24.00
CA GLN A 128 -11.65 -7.18 -24.75
C GLN A 128 -13.11 -7.14 -24.25
N ARG A 129 -13.37 -6.47 -23.12
CA ARG A 129 -14.67 -6.40 -22.44
C ARG A 129 -15.31 -7.76 -22.15
N ASP A 130 -14.50 -8.79 -21.96
CA ASP A 130 -14.95 -10.14 -21.58
C ASP A 130 -15.12 -10.21 -20.05
N PHE A 131 -16.25 -9.67 -19.57
CA PHE A 131 -16.53 -9.60 -18.13
C PHE A 131 -16.73 -10.99 -17.49
N LYS A 132 -17.18 -12.00 -18.24
CA LYS A 132 -17.26 -13.37 -17.73
C LYS A 132 -15.87 -13.91 -17.42
N LYS A 133 -14.97 -13.81 -18.38
CA LYS A 133 -13.56 -14.20 -18.22
C LYS A 133 -12.85 -13.38 -17.14
N LEU A 134 -13.19 -12.08 -17.00
CA LEU A 134 -12.68 -11.24 -15.92
C LEU A 134 -13.09 -11.80 -14.55
N ASN A 135 -14.38 -12.11 -14.35
CA ASN A 135 -14.90 -12.62 -13.09
C ASN A 135 -14.28 -13.96 -12.70
N ASP A 136 -14.18 -14.88 -13.65
CA ASP A 136 -13.53 -16.18 -13.43
C ASP A 136 -12.04 -16.00 -13.09
N SER A 137 -11.36 -15.08 -13.77
CA SER A 137 -9.95 -14.78 -13.51
C SER A 137 -9.75 -14.14 -12.15
N ILE A 138 -10.54 -13.13 -11.78
CA ILE A 138 -10.47 -12.47 -10.46
C ILE A 138 -10.72 -13.47 -9.34
N LYS A 139 -11.72 -14.34 -9.47
CA LYS A 139 -11.99 -15.41 -8.50
C LYS A 139 -10.76 -16.29 -8.32
N ASN A 140 -10.19 -16.79 -9.42
CA ASN A 140 -9.03 -17.67 -9.36
C ASN A 140 -7.80 -16.97 -8.79
N TRP A 141 -7.54 -15.72 -9.19
CA TRP A 141 -6.42 -14.95 -8.66
C TRP A 141 -6.57 -14.64 -7.17
N THR A 142 -7.79 -14.36 -6.73
CA THR A 142 -8.09 -14.19 -5.31
C THR A 142 -7.79 -15.47 -4.53
N ILE A 143 -8.25 -16.63 -5.00
CA ILE A 143 -8.00 -17.91 -4.33
C ILE A 143 -6.49 -18.20 -4.23
N ILE A 144 -5.74 -17.99 -5.32
CA ILE A 144 -4.29 -18.20 -5.32
C ILE A 144 -3.60 -17.24 -4.35
N LEU A 145 -4.00 -15.97 -4.35
CA LEU A 145 -3.43 -14.96 -3.48
C LEU A 145 -3.68 -15.26 -2.01
N GLU A 146 -4.92 -15.61 -1.67
CA GLU A 146 -5.31 -15.96 -0.30
C GLU A 146 -4.64 -17.25 0.20
N PHE A 147 -4.35 -18.19 -0.68
CA PHE A 147 -3.60 -19.39 -0.35
C PHE A 147 -2.21 -19.10 0.22
N PHE A 148 -1.57 -18.00 -0.19
CA PHE A 148 -0.31 -17.54 0.37
C PHE A 148 -0.49 -16.57 1.54
N VAL A 149 -1.48 -15.69 1.47
CA VAL A 149 -1.67 -14.61 2.44
C VAL A 149 -2.26 -15.11 3.77
N ILE A 150 -3.21 -16.04 3.73
CA ILE A 150 -3.83 -16.60 4.95
C ILE A 150 -2.81 -17.32 5.84
N PRO A 151 -1.93 -18.21 5.33
CA PRO A 151 -0.87 -18.79 6.15
C PRO A 151 0.06 -17.74 6.78
N CYS A 152 0.45 -16.70 6.01
CA CYS A 152 1.25 -15.59 6.55
C CYS A 152 0.51 -14.84 7.67
N MET A 153 -0.79 -14.58 7.51
CA MET A 153 -1.62 -13.99 8.56
C MET A 153 -1.59 -14.86 9.83
N ILE A 154 -1.81 -16.16 9.70
CA ILE A 154 -1.83 -17.09 10.84
C ILE A 154 -0.47 -17.11 11.55
N ILE A 155 0.63 -17.16 10.79
CA ILE A 155 1.99 -17.12 11.33
C ILE A 155 2.24 -15.81 12.08
N PHE A 156 1.83 -14.68 11.53
CA PHE A 156 1.98 -13.37 12.19
C PHE A 156 1.11 -13.25 13.44
N MET A 157 -0.07 -13.88 13.46
CA MET A 157 -0.92 -13.90 14.65
C MET A 157 -0.34 -14.81 15.76
N LEU A 158 0.14 -15.99 15.41
CA LEU A 158 0.65 -16.94 16.40
C LEU A 158 2.03 -16.57 16.95
N TYR A 159 2.89 -16.00 16.11
CA TYR A 159 4.31 -15.76 16.41
C TYR A 159 4.68 -14.27 16.33
N SER A 160 3.73 -13.37 16.59
CA SER A 160 3.97 -11.92 16.47
C SER A 160 5.10 -11.41 17.33
N GLU A 161 5.18 -11.83 18.61
CA GLU A 161 6.23 -11.41 19.53
C GLU A 161 7.58 -12.07 19.19
N GLU A 162 7.58 -13.34 18.82
CA GLU A 162 8.79 -14.08 18.46
C GLU A 162 9.42 -13.50 17.19
N ILE A 163 8.61 -13.15 16.21
CA ILE A 163 9.06 -12.51 14.96
C ILE A 163 9.69 -11.15 15.29
N ILE A 164 9.01 -10.33 16.08
CA ILE A 164 9.55 -9.02 16.48
C ILE A 164 10.82 -9.19 17.33
N ASN A 165 10.83 -10.14 18.24
CA ASN A 165 12.02 -10.46 19.04
C ASN A 165 13.20 -10.85 18.15
N LEU A 166 13.00 -11.75 17.19
CA LEU A 166 14.04 -12.21 16.28
C LEU A 166 14.60 -11.06 15.41
N LEU A 167 13.71 -10.17 14.92
CA LEU A 167 14.11 -9.13 13.96
C LEU A 167 14.71 -7.89 14.64
N PHE A 168 14.19 -7.48 15.79
CA PHE A 168 14.47 -6.16 16.36
C PHE A 168 15.02 -6.17 17.80
N PHE A 169 15.01 -7.29 18.51
CA PHE A 169 15.54 -7.36 19.88
C PHE A 169 17.06 -7.25 19.90
N ARG A 170 17.54 -6.02 19.81
CA ARG A 170 18.98 -5.68 19.89
C ARG A 170 19.16 -4.21 20.30
N GLY A 171 20.33 -3.90 20.87
CA GLY A 171 20.66 -2.55 21.32
C GLY A 171 19.70 -2.06 22.41
N ASN A 172 19.04 -0.95 22.18
CA ASN A 172 18.11 -0.32 23.13
C ASN A 172 16.67 -0.85 23.04
N PHE A 173 16.38 -1.82 22.16
CA PHE A 173 15.03 -2.38 22.00
C PHE A 173 14.77 -3.39 23.14
N THR A 174 13.88 -3.04 24.05
CA THR A 174 13.62 -3.82 25.27
C THR A 174 12.56 -4.90 25.04
N ARG A 175 12.45 -5.87 26.00
CA ARG A 175 11.36 -6.85 25.98
C ARG A 175 9.96 -6.21 26.02
N LYS A 176 9.82 -5.07 26.67
CA LYS A 176 8.57 -4.31 26.70
C LYS A 176 8.21 -3.79 25.31
N ASP A 177 9.20 -3.31 24.55
CA ASP A 177 9.02 -2.86 23.16
C ASP A 177 8.63 -4.02 22.24
N VAL A 178 9.20 -5.22 22.47
CA VAL A 178 8.80 -6.45 21.76
C VAL A 178 7.33 -6.74 21.98
N GLY A 179 6.83 -6.71 23.21
CA GLY A 179 5.43 -6.99 23.52
C GLY A 179 4.48 -5.99 22.86
N TYR A 180 4.77 -4.67 22.96
CA TYR A 180 3.92 -3.66 22.31
C TYR A 180 3.94 -3.77 20.78
N THR A 181 5.12 -3.99 20.19
CA THR A 181 5.24 -4.12 18.72
C THR A 181 4.60 -5.42 18.23
N GLY A 182 4.74 -6.53 19.00
CA GLY A 182 4.09 -7.80 18.73
C GLY A 182 2.55 -7.69 18.76
N MET A 183 1.99 -7.02 19.77
CA MET A 183 0.55 -6.75 19.86
C MET A 183 0.06 -5.95 18.62
N VAL A 184 0.80 -4.92 18.21
CA VAL A 184 0.47 -4.13 17.02
C VAL A 184 0.52 -5.00 15.77
N LEU A 185 1.55 -5.83 15.61
CA LEU A 185 1.69 -6.75 14.48
C LEU A 185 0.54 -7.77 14.43
N PHE A 186 0.17 -8.34 15.59
CA PHE A 186 -0.96 -9.25 15.70
C PHE A 186 -2.25 -8.65 15.14
N ILE A 187 -2.58 -7.42 15.56
CA ILE A 187 -3.81 -6.75 15.12
C ILE A 187 -3.73 -6.40 13.62
N TYR A 188 -2.59 -5.91 13.15
CA TYR A 188 -2.39 -5.62 11.73
C TYR A 188 -2.42 -6.87 10.84
N ALA A 189 -2.01 -8.04 11.34
CA ALA A 189 -2.03 -9.26 10.55
C ALA A 189 -3.44 -9.63 10.07
N VAL A 190 -4.46 -9.37 10.88
CA VAL A 190 -5.86 -9.67 10.57
C VAL A 190 -6.35 -8.99 9.28
N GLN A 191 -5.80 -7.84 8.92
CA GLN A 191 -6.22 -7.13 7.69
C GLN A 191 -5.64 -7.74 6.40
N LEU A 192 -4.60 -8.59 6.45
CA LEU A 192 -3.87 -9.04 5.27
C LEU A 192 -4.74 -9.63 4.16
N PRO A 193 -5.70 -10.55 4.44
CA PRO A 193 -6.56 -11.08 3.39
C PRO A 193 -7.42 -9.99 2.74
N MET A 194 -8.06 -9.14 3.55
CA MET A 194 -8.90 -8.07 3.01
C MET A 194 -8.08 -7.00 2.26
N TYR A 195 -6.84 -6.75 2.69
CA TYR A 195 -5.91 -5.90 1.97
C TYR A 195 -5.59 -6.48 0.58
N ALA A 196 -5.37 -7.79 0.48
CA ALA A 196 -5.08 -8.47 -0.77
C ALA A 196 -6.24 -8.35 -1.77
N VAL A 197 -7.46 -8.64 -1.33
CA VAL A 197 -8.67 -8.47 -2.15
C VAL A 197 -8.85 -7.02 -2.58
N ARG A 198 -8.71 -6.07 -1.65
CA ARG A 198 -8.82 -4.64 -1.94
C ARG A 198 -7.84 -4.19 -3.02
N GLU A 199 -6.56 -4.55 -2.90
CA GLU A 199 -5.53 -4.16 -3.86
C GLU A 199 -5.79 -4.76 -5.25
N LEU A 200 -6.25 -6.00 -5.33
CA LEU A 200 -6.62 -6.64 -6.59
C LEU A 200 -7.78 -5.87 -7.27
N LEU A 201 -8.84 -5.54 -6.51
CA LEU A 201 -9.99 -4.81 -7.03
C LEU A 201 -9.65 -3.36 -7.44
N VAL A 202 -8.79 -2.68 -6.68
CA VAL A 202 -8.27 -1.35 -7.05
C VAL A 202 -7.62 -1.38 -8.43
N ARG A 203 -6.86 -2.43 -8.75
CA ARG A 203 -6.22 -2.58 -10.07
C ARG A 203 -7.22 -2.80 -11.20
N VAL A 204 -8.35 -3.47 -10.95
CA VAL A 204 -9.43 -3.58 -11.94
C VAL A 204 -9.93 -2.20 -12.33
N TYR A 205 -10.24 -1.35 -11.34
CA TYR A 205 -10.73 0.00 -11.61
C TYR A 205 -9.69 0.90 -12.28
N TYR A 206 -8.42 0.77 -11.97
CA TYR A 206 -7.36 1.48 -12.70
C TYR A 206 -7.25 0.99 -14.15
N GLY A 207 -7.43 -0.31 -14.40
CA GLY A 207 -7.48 -0.89 -15.74
C GLY A 207 -8.66 -0.35 -16.57
N GLU A 208 -9.80 -0.10 -15.95
CA GLU A 208 -10.98 0.57 -16.53
C GLU A 208 -10.82 2.09 -16.69
N ARG A 209 -9.65 2.65 -16.38
CA ARG A 209 -9.40 4.10 -16.35
C ARG A 209 -10.31 4.87 -15.39
N ASN A 210 -10.93 4.18 -14.44
CA ASN A 210 -11.76 4.78 -13.40
C ASN A 210 -10.95 4.98 -12.11
N SER A 211 -10.17 6.04 -12.04
CA SER A 211 -9.39 6.39 -10.85
C SER A 211 -10.21 7.08 -9.75
N ARG A 212 -11.45 7.51 -10.05
CA ARG A 212 -12.31 8.18 -9.07
C ARG A 212 -12.79 7.23 -7.97
N LEU A 213 -13.12 5.99 -8.32
CA LEU A 213 -13.65 5.04 -7.35
C LEU A 213 -12.60 4.59 -6.33
N PRO A 214 -11.34 4.26 -6.69
CA PRO A 214 -10.25 4.09 -5.72
C PRO A 214 -10.01 5.32 -4.84
N LEU A 215 -10.13 6.55 -5.38
CA LEU A 215 -10.02 7.78 -4.60
C LEU A 215 -11.13 7.85 -3.53
N VAL A 216 -12.40 7.65 -3.92
CA VAL A 216 -13.53 7.64 -2.97
C VAL A 216 -13.31 6.57 -1.90
N ASN A 217 -12.83 5.39 -2.29
CA ASN A 217 -12.49 4.31 -1.36
C ASN A 217 -11.42 4.73 -0.35
N SER A 218 -10.37 5.44 -0.78
CA SER A 218 -9.34 5.96 0.12
C SER A 218 -9.89 6.99 1.13
N VAL A 219 -10.79 7.88 0.66
CA VAL A 219 -11.45 8.86 1.55
C VAL A 219 -12.35 8.17 2.57
N ILE A 220 -13.14 7.16 2.16
CA ILE A 220 -13.93 6.35 3.08
C ILE A 220 -13.02 5.68 4.11
N GLY A 221 -11.91 5.10 3.66
CA GLY A 221 -10.93 4.47 4.55
C GLY A 221 -10.38 5.42 5.59
N LEU A 222 -9.97 6.62 5.18
CA LEU A 222 -9.50 7.66 6.10
C LEU A 222 -10.58 8.04 7.13
N ALA A 223 -11.81 8.28 6.68
CA ALA A 223 -12.90 8.65 7.57
C ALA A 223 -13.19 7.56 8.61
N VAL A 224 -13.30 6.30 8.18
CA VAL A 224 -13.51 5.16 9.07
C VAL A 224 -12.36 4.99 10.06
N ASN A 225 -11.11 5.09 9.59
CA ASN A 225 -9.93 5.00 10.44
C ASN A 225 -9.98 6.05 11.56
N ILE A 226 -10.21 7.33 11.24
CA ILE A 226 -10.26 8.41 12.21
C ILE A 226 -11.40 8.18 13.21
N ILE A 227 -12.61 7.86 12.75
CA ILE A 227 -13.78 7.66 13.62
C ILE A 227 -13.52 6.53 14.61
N VAL A 228 -13.03 5.37 14.12
CA VAL A 228 -12.77 4.20 14.95
C VAL A 228 -11.60 4.45 15.91
N ALA A 229 -10.52 5.10 15.43
CA ALA A 229 -9.38 5.45 16.27
C ALA A 229 -9.82 6.35 17.45
N LEU A 230 -10.55 7.44 17.18
CA LEU A 230 -11.01 8.36 18.21
C LEU A 230 -12.01 7.73 19.18
N ALA A 231 -12.87 6.82 18.71
CA ALA A 231 -13.81 6.10 19.55
C ALA A 231 -13.10 5.11 20.51
N CYS A 232 -12.06 4.42 20.00
CA CYS A 232 -11.41 3.33 20.72
C CYS A 232 -10.16 3.75 21.52
N ILE A 233 -9.56 4.92 21.24
CA ILE A 233 -8.27 5.31 21.83
C ILE A 233 -8.34 5.43 23.36
N ARG A 234 -9.48 5.83 23.90
CA ARG A 234 -9.69 5.97 25.36
C ARG A 234 -9.86 4.61 26.06
N THR A 235 -10.32 3.59 25.36
CA THR A 235 -10.64 2.28 25.93
C THR A 235 -9.49 1.29 25.82
N ILE A 236 -8.86 1.21 24.64
CA ILE A 236 -7.82 0.21 24.34
C ILE A 236 -6.44 0.82 24.03
N GLY A 237 -6.28 2.15 24.22
CA GLY A 237 -4.99 2.82 24.11
C GLY A 237 -4.30 2.61 22.77
N LEU A 238 -3.03 2.15 22.79
CA LEU A 238 -2.21 1.94 21.59
C LEU A 238 -2.86 0.98 20.57
N ALA A 239 -3.55 -0.06 21.06
CA ALA A 239 -4.22 -1.05 20.21
C ALA A 239 -5.31 -0.45 19.32
N ALA A 240 -5.84 0.74 19.67
CA ALA A 240 -6.87 1.42 18.88
C ALA A 240 -6.41 1.77 17.46
N LEU A 241 -5.14 2.12 17.29
CA LEU A 241 -4.59 2.55 15.99
C LEU A 241 -4.50 1.40 14.98
N PRO A 242 -3.85 0.25 15.30
CA PRO A 242 -3.87 -0.89 14.39
C PRO A 242 -5.28 -1.47 14.22
N PHE A 243 -6.13 -1.41 15.23
CA PHE A 243 -7.51 -1.85 15.14
C PHE A 243 -8.33 -0.99 14.17
N SER A 244 -8.24 0.34 14.27
CA SER A 244 -8.92 1.26 13.34
C SER A 244 -8.49 1.07 11.90
N THR A 245 -7.20 0.87 11.65
CA THR A 245 -6.66 0.58 10.33
C THR A 245 -7.19 -0.75 9.78
N THR A 246 -7.25 -1.77 10.63
CA THR A 246 -7.83 -3.08 10.27
C THR A 246 -9.31 -2.95 9.91
N VAL A 247 -10.12 -2.31 10.74
CA VAL A 247 -11.54 -2.06 10.46
C VAL A 247 -11.73 -1.25 9.17
N SER A 248 -10.94 -0.21 8.98
CA SER A 248 -10.95 0.60 7.75
C SER A 248 -10.64 -0.26 6.51
N CYS A 249 -9.69 -1.18 6.62
CA CYS A 249 -9.36 -2.11 5.53
C CYS A 249 -10.54 -3.02 5.17
N PHE A 250 -11.25 -3.57 6.17
CA PHE A 250 -12.44 -4.39 5.95
C PHE A 250 -13.57 -3.59 5.28
N VAL A 251 -13.85 -2.38 5.75
CA VAL A 251 -14.88 -1.52 5.18
C VAL A 251 -14.57 -1.14 3.74
N THR A 252 -13.32 -0.76 3.47
CA THR A 252 -12.90 -0.36 2.12
C THR A 252 -12.84 -1.54 1.14
N ALA A 253 -12.41 -2.71 1.59
CA ALA A 253 -12.46 -3.94 0.79
C ALA A 253 -13.92 -4.33 0.48
N GLY A 254 -14.80 -4.30 1.49
CA GLY A 254 -16.23 -4.56 1.33
C GLY A 254 -16.92 -3.57 0.37
N PHE A 255 -16.63 -2.28 0.49
CA PHE A 255 -17.14 -1.26 -0.42
C PHE A 255 -16.74 -1.54 -1.88
N LEU A 256 -15.45 -1.82 -2.13
CA LEU A 256 -14.98 -2.14 -3.48
C LEU A 256 -15.57 -3.44 -4.01
N PHE A 257 -15.72 -4.46 -3.16
CA PHE A 257 -16.32 -5.73 -3.55
C PHE A 257 -17.79 -5.57 -3.96
N VAL A 258 -18.59 -4.85 -3.18
CA VAL A 258 -20.00 -4.57 -3.50
C VAL A 258 -20.10 -3.79 -4.82
N ARG A 259 -19.23 -2.80 -5.01
CA ARG A 259 -19.18 -2.05 -6.27
C ARG A 259 -18.76 -2.93 -7.44
N TYR A 260 -17.76 -3.79 -7.26
CA TYR A 260 -17.31 -4.73 -8.28
C TYR A 260 -18.43 -5.67 -8.73
N VAL A 261 -19.15 -6.27 -7.78
CA VAL A 261 -20.30 -7.14 -8.10
C VAL A 261 -21.37 -6.39 -8.86
N LYS A 262 -21.68 -5.17 -8.46
CA LYS A 262 -22.68 -4.33 -9.14
C LYS A 262 -22.23 -3.94 -10.57
N ASP A 263 -20.99 -3.50 -10.72
CA ASP A 263 -20.48 -2.96 -11.98
C ASP A 263 -20.12 -4.03 -13.03
N PHE A 264 -19.68 -5.23 -12.60
CA PHE A 264 -19.13 -6.26 -13.49
C PHE A 264 -19.90 -7.59 -13.49
N CYS A 265 -20.69 -7.88 -12.44
CA CYS A 265 -21.43 -9.14 -12.34
C CYS A 265 -22.92 -8.97 -12.65
N LEU A 266 -23.55 -7.84 -12.24
CA LEU A 266 -25.00 -7.66 -12.33
C LEU A 266 -25.43 -6.72 -13.47
N ASP A 267 -24.57 -5.82 -13.95
CA ASP A 267 -24.94 -4.84 -14.96
C ASP A 267 -24.82 -5.38 -16.38
N GLU A 268 -25.87 -6.07 -16.86
CA GLU A 268 -25.96 -6.54 -18.24
C GLU A 268 -26.06 -5.38 -19.26
N SER A 269 -26.45 -4.17 -18.84
CA SER A 269 -26.60 -3.00 -19.71
C SER A 269 -25.28 -2.46 -20.22
N LYS A 270 -24.19 -2.64 -19.47
CA LYS A 270 -22.83 -2.26 -19.92
C LYS A 270 -22.25 -3.20 -20.98
N LYS A 271 -22.86 -4.37 -21.21
CA LYS A 271 -22.48 -5.28 -22.30
C LYS A 271 -22.80 -4.75 -23.69
N ILE A 272 -23.63 -3.69 -23.81
CA ILE A 272 -24.25 -3.27 -25.09
C ILE A 272 -23.74 -1.93 -25.60
N ILE A 273 -23.02 -1.14 -24.80
CA ILE A 273 -22.53 0.17 -25.25
C ILE A 273 -21.12 0.04 -25.83
N VAL A 274 -21.08 -0.34 -27.10
CA VAL A 274 -19.95 -0.09 -28.00
C VAL A 274 -20.51 0.61 -29.24
N PRO A 275 -19.97 1.72 -29.62
CA PRO A 275 -19.66 1.92 -31.03
C PRO A 275 -18.20 1.56 -31.27
#